data_ec6e555fdc1d1ade0ee8db5286c79fab
#
_entry.id   ec6e555fdc1d1ade0ee8db5286c79fab
#
_cell.length_a   1.000
_cell.length_b   1.000
_cell.length_c   1.000
_cell.angle_alpha   90.00
_cell.angle_beta   90.00
_cell.angle_gamma   90.00
#
_symmetry.space_group_name_H-M   'P 1'
#
loop_
_entity.id
_entity.type
_entity.pdbx_description
1 polymer ?
#
loop_
_entity_poly.entity_id
_entity_poly.type
_entity_poly.pdbx_seq_one_letter_code
_entity_poly.pdbx_strand_id
1 'polypeptide(L)'
;VSTPEEARPQPVDVPLIQINTVSSDETGGCGDGCGCGDGEEFECGLDPALAQLLADAGLDPVQVEDVAHLAIAEDLDGGVDVTTVATVPEDAVATADFTAREAGVVAGLRVAEAVLSIVCADEFEVERHVEDGERVEAGQVLLSATARTRDLLTGERSALNILCRLSGIATATRAWADALEGTEAKVRDTRKTTPGLRALEKYAVRCGGGVNHRMSLSDAALVKDNHVVAAGGVAEAFKAVREMFPEVPIEVEVDTMHQVREVLDAGADLILLDNFTPMETEEAVALVAGRAVLESSGRLTLENARAYAETGVDYLAVGGLTHSSPILDIGLDLREVRA
;
A
#
# COMPACT_ATOMS: atom_id res chain seq x y z
N VAL A 1 -39.53 -40.18 -27.32
CA VAL A 1 -38.77 -38.91 -27.62
C VAL A 1 -37.92 -38.65 -26.39
N SER A 2 -36.65 -39.07 -26.48
CA SER A 2 -35.66 -38.91 -25.42
C SER A 2 -34.96 -37.58 -25.58
N THR A 3 -34.94 -36.79 -24.55
CA THR A 3 -34.15 -35.53 -24.44
C THR A 3 -32.67 -35.86 -24.34
N PRO A 4 -31.75 -35.13 -25.00
CA PRO A 4 -30.32 -35.33 -24.85
C PRO A 4 -29.87 -34.78 -23.48
N GLU A 5 -29.10 -35.62 -22.78
CA GLU A 5 -28.39 -35.30 -21.56
C GLU A 5 -27.23 -34.35 -21.88
N GLU A 6 -27.30 -33.09 -21.40
CA GLU A 6 -26.22 -32.11 -21.55
C GLU A 6 -25.02 -32.56 -20.72
N ALA A 7 -23.91 -32.88 -21.38
CA ALA A 7 -22.65 -33.24 -20.79
C ALA A 7 -22.08 -32.04 -19.97
N ARG A 8 -21.88 -32.23 -18.67
CA ARG A 8 -21.15 -31.27 -17.82
C ARG A 8 -19.71 -31.14 -18.31
N PRO A 9 -19.17 -29.91 -18.42
CA PRO A 9 -17.77 -29.72 -18.74
C PRO A 9 -16.89 -30.33 -17.66
N GLN A 10 -15.84 -31.05 -18.07
CA GLN A 10 -14.82 -31.63 -17.21
C GLN A 10 -14.02 -30.52 -16.54
N PRO A 11 -13.60 -30.66 -15.27
CA PRO A 11 -12.74 -29.68 -14.61
C PRO A 11 -11.39 -29.60 -15.34
N VAL A 12 -10.97 -28.39 -15.68
CA VAL A 12 -9.65 -28.10 -16.24
C VAL A 12 -8.65 -28.22 -15.10
N ASP A 13 -7.69 -29.14 -15.20
CA ASP A 13 -6.56 -29.22 -14.28
C ASP A 13 -5.70 -27.95 -14.45
N VAL A 14 -5.86 -27.00 -13.51
CA VAL A 14 -4.98 -25.86 -13.40
C VAL A 14 -3.76 -26.31 -12.58
N PRO A 15 -2.54 -26.26 -13.11
CA PRO A 15 -1.36 -26.63 -12.33
C PRO A 15 -1.25 -25.69 -11.11
N LEU A 16 -1.28 -26.26 -9.93
CA LEU A 16 -1.02 -25.53 -8.69
C LEU A 16 0.41 -25.01 -8.74
N ILE A 17 0.57 -23.69 -8.67
CA ILE A 17 1.86 -23.07 -8.46
C ILE A 17 2.37 -23.57 -7.12
N GLN A 18 3.40 -24.40 -7.14
CA GLN A 18 4.12 -24.81 -5.93
C GLN A 18 4.88 -23.59 -5.41
N ILE A 19 4.34 -22.95 -4.38
CA ILE A 19 5.11 -22.00 -3.58
C ILE A 19 6.12 -22.85 -2.81
N ASN A 20 7.40 -22.75 -3.17
CA ASN A 20 8.49 -23.34 -2.41
C ASN A 20 8.54 -22.69 -1.02
N THR A 21 7.86 -23.29 -0.06
CA THR A 21 8.12 -23.00 1.35
C THR A 21 9.46 -23.64 1.69
N VAL A 22 10.46 -22.82 2.03
CA VAL A 22 11.69 -23.30 2.65
C VAL A 22 11.30 -23.98 3.96
N SER A 23 11.41 -25.31 4.00
CA SER A 23 11.17 -26.08 5.20
C SER A 23 12.34 -25.87 6.16
N SER A 24 12.09 -25.24 7.30
CA SER A 24 12.99 -25.26 8.44
C SER A 24 12.82 -26.55 9.23
N ASP A 25 13.43 -27.64 8.76
CA ASP A 25 13.63 -28.84 9.55
C ASP A 25 15.09 -29.25 9.43
N GLU A 26 15.90 -28.83 10.42
CA GLU A 26 17.04 -29.58 10.92
C GLU A 26 17.44 -29.05 12.31
N THR A 27 16.98 -29.74 13.34
CA THR A 27 17.55 -29.64 14.68
C THR A 27 18.89 -30.39 14.69
N GLY A 28 19.97 -29.66 14.46
CA GLY A 28 21.34 -30.13 14.58
C GLY A 28 22.14 -29.20 15.50
N GLY A 29 22.72 -29.76 16.56
CA GLY A 29 23.40 -29.05 17.63
C GLY A 29 24.59 -28.21 17.17
N CYS A 30 24.75 -27.04 17.80
CA CYS A 30 25.86 -26.15 17.64
C CYS A 30 27.18 -26.76 18.14
N GLY A 31 28.09 -27.01 17.19
CA GLY A 31 29.52 -27.16 17.46
C GLY A 31 30.23 -25.85 17.17
N ASP A 32 31.20 -25.49 18.00
CA ASP A 32 31.99 -24.25 17.93
C ASP A 32 32.63 -24.02 16.54
N GLY A 33 32.31 -22.90 15.90
CA GLY A 33 32.97 -22.49 14.66
C GLY A 33 32.01 -21.93 13.59
N CYS A 34 30.95 -21.21 13.97
CA CYS A 34 30.04 -20.56 13.02
C CYS A 34 30.67 -19.26 12.51
N GLY A 35 31.35 -19.32 11.37
CA GLY A 35 31.49 -18.17 10.49
C GLY A 35 30.10 -17.83 9.97
N CYS A 36 29.53 -16.72 10.44
CA CYS A 36 28.35 -16.12 9.85
C CYS A 36 28.71 -15.83 8.39
N GLY A 37 28.21 -16.65 7.47
CA GLY A 37 28.24 -16.36 6.05
C GLY A 37 27.57 -15.01 5.84
N ASP A 38 28.30 -14.14 5.18
CA ASP A 38 27.80 -12.85 4.68
C ASP A 38 26.47 -13.13 3.98
N GLY A 39 25.37 -12.59 4.51
CA GLY A 39 24.09 -12.59 3.80
C GLY A 39 24.37 -11.92 2.47
N GLU A 40 24.05 -12.59 1.37
CA GLU A 40 24.03 -11.96 0.07
C GLU A 40 23.05 -10.78 0.19
N GLU A 41 23.59 -9.57 0.38
CA GLU A 41 22.82 -8.34 0.19
C GLU A 41 22.38 -8.39 -1.27
N PHE A 42 21.07 -8.55 -1.50
CA PHE A 42 20.52 -8.40 -2.84
C PHE A 42 20.84 -6.97 -3.29
N GLU A 43 21.84 -6.83 -4.17
CA GLU A 43 22.17 -5.55 -4.76
C GLU A 43 20.97 -5.08 -5.59
N CYS A 44 20.40 -3.94 -5.23
CA CYS A 44 19.37 -3.27 -6.02
C CYS A 44 19.97 -2.84 -7.36
N GLY A 45 19.35 -3.22 -8.48
CA GLY A 45 19.80 -2.87 -9.84
C GLY A 45 19.41 -1.47 -10.27
N LEU A 46 18.62 -0.74 -9.48
CA LEU A 46 18.24 0.64 -9.76
C LEU A 46 19.45 1.59 -9.62
N ASP A 47 19.40 2.73 -10.32
CA ASP A 47 20.37 3.80 -10.14
C ASP A 47 20.51 4.16 -8.64
N PRO A 48 21.73 4.26 -8.09
CA PRO A 48 21.94 4.52 -6.68
C PRO A 48 21.29 5.80 -6.15
N ALA A 49 21.16 6.85 -6.97
CA ALA A 49 20.50 8.08 -6.58
C ALA A 49 18.98 7.88 -6.48
N LEU A 50 18.39 7.14 -7.41
CA LEU A 50 16.96 6.77 -7.35
C LEU A 50 16.68 5.85 -6.17
N ALA A 51 17.51 4.85 -5.93
CA ALA A 51 17.41 3.95 -4.78
C ALA A 51 17.44 4.74 -3.45
N GLN A 52 18.34 5.72 -3.32
CA GLN A 52 18.39 6.58 -2.15
C GLN A 52 17.12 7.43 -1.98
N LEU A 53 16.59 8.00 -3.07
CA LEU A 53 15.34 8.78 -3.04
C LEU A 53 14.13 7.94 -2.62
N LEU A 54 14.08 6.66 -3.03
CA LEU A 54 13.06 5.71 -2.60
C LEU A 54 13.20 5.40 -1.10
N ALA A 55 14.42 5.13 -0.64
CA ALA A 55 14.70 4.86 0.77
C ALA A 55 14.36 6.07 1.67
N ASP A 56 14.70 7.29 1.25
CA ASP A 56 14.36 8.53 1.96
C ASP A 56 12.83 8.75 2.05
N ALA A 57 12.08 8.25 1.05
CA ALA A 57 10.62 8.24 1.06
C ALA A 57 10.03 7.11 1.94
N GLY A 58 10.87 6.26 2.53
CA GLY A 58 10.47 5.12 3.35
C GLY A 58 9.92 3.96 2.53
N LEU A 59 10.44 3.78 1.31
CA LEU A 59 10.22 2.63 0.45
C LEU A 59 11.51 1.82 0.37
N ASP A 60 11.40 0.50 0.40
CA ASP A 60 12.52 -0.40 0.13
C ASP A 60 12.80 -0.45 -1.38
N PRO A 61 13.97 -0.01 -1.86
CA PRO A 61 14.29 0.01 -3.28
C PRO A 61 14.22 -1.36 -3.95
N VAL A 62 14.58 -2.44 -3.24
CA VAL A 62 14.50 -3.81 -3.75
C VAL A 62 13.05 -4.22 -3.97
N GLN A 63 12.16 -3.92 -3.02
CA GLN A 63 10.73 -4.21 -3.21
C GLN A 63 10.11 -3.40 -4.35
N VAL A 64 10.55 -2.16 -4.56
CA VAL A 64 10.10 -1.33 -5.69
C VAL A 64 10.56 -1.94 -7.01
N GLU A 65 11.82 -2.35 -7.09
CA GLU A 65 12.40 -3.02 -8.25
C GLU A 65 11.65 -4.32 -8.58
N ASP A 66 11.37 -5.17 -7.59
CA ASP A 66 10.60 -6.40 -7.77
C ASP A 66 9.21 -6.14 -8.36
N VAL A 67 8.50 -5.13 -7.84
CA VAL A 67 7.18 -4.74 -8.35
C VAL A 67 7.27 -4.21 -9.78
N ALA A 68 8.29 -3.42 -10.10
CA ALA A 68 8.52 -2.89 -11.43
C ALA A 68 8.79 -4.02 -12.44
N HIS A 69 9.69 -4.94 -12.09
CA HIS A 69 9.97 -6.13 -12.92
C HIS A 69 8.74 -7.01 -13.14
N LEU A 70 7.92 -7.21 -12.09
CA LEU A 70 6.68 -7.98 -12.20
C LEU A 70 5.69 -7.32 -13.18
N ALA A 71 5.52 -6.00 -13.08
CA ALA A 71 4.61 -5.25 -13.95
C ALA A 71 5.05 -5.30 -15.43
N ILE A 72 6.36 -5.14 -15.68
CA ILE A 72 6.94 -5.23 -17.03
C ILE A 72 6.83 -6.65 -17.58
N ALA A 73 7.12 -7.66 -16.76
CA ALA A 73 7.04 -9.06 -17.17
C ALA A 73 5.60 -9.48 -17.49
N GLU A 74 4.60 -8.99 -16.74
CA GLU A 74 3.18 -9.22 -17.02
C GLU A 74 2.77 -8.65 -18.38
N ASP A 75 3.25 -7.44 -18.71
CA ASP A 75 2.86 -6.72 -19.93
C ASP A 75 3.52 -7.30 -21.19
N LEU A 76 4.77 -7.76 -21.07
CA LEU A 76 5.52 -8.37 -22.17
C LEU A 76 5.25 -9.87 -22.38
N ASP A 77 4.85 -10.60 -21.34
CA ASP A 77 4.60 -12.06 -21.36
C ASP A 77 5.71 -12.87 -22.07
N GLY A 78 6.98 -12.46 -21.85
CA GLY A 78 8.16 -13.05 -22.48
C GLY A 78 8.34 -12.76 -23.96
N GLY A 79 7.53 -11.85 -24.54
CA GLY A 79 7.60 -11.41 -25.94
C GLY A 79 8.17 -9.99 -26.08
N VAL A 80 7.67 -9.29 -27.08
CA VAL A 80 8.02 -7.90 -27.41
C VAL A 80 6.76 -7.09 -27.67
N ASP A 81 6.85 -5.76 -27.50
CA ASP A 81 5.77 -4.86 -27.95
C ASP A 81 5.71 -4.85 -29.49
N VAL A 82 4.84 -5.70 -30.00
CA VAL A 82 4.70 -5.92 -31.47
C VAL A 82 4.25 -4.66 -32.20
N THR A 83 3.44 -3.82 -31.56
CA THR A 83 2.95 -2.56 -32.15
C THR A 83 4.09 -1.57 -32.28
N THR A 84 4.79 -1.33 -31.19
CA THR A 84 5.90 -0.37 -31.12
C THR A 84 7.06 -0.80 -32.03
N VAL A 85 7.44 -2.08 -32.01
CA VAL A 85 8.50 -2.60 -32.91
C VAL A 85 8.13 -2.42 -34.38
N ALA A 86 6.87 -2.60 -34.75
CA ALA A 86 6.42 -2.48 -36.14
C ALA A 86 6.25 -1.02 -36.62
N THR A 87 5.98 -0.07 -35.75
CA THR A 87 5.56 1.29 -36.12
C THR A 87 6.56 2.38 -35.81
N VAL A 88 7.51 2.14 -34.88
CA VAL A 88 8.50 3.13 -34.42
C VAL A 88 9.89 2.76 -34.90
N PRO A 89 10.66 3.68 -35.50
CA PRO A 89 12.07 3.45 -35.84
C PRO A 89 12.90 3.07 -34.60
N GLU A 90 13.90 2.22 -34.78
CA GLU A 90 14.69 1.68 -33.65
C GLU A 90 15.53 2.76 -32.97
N ASP A 91 16.01 3.75 -33.72
CA ASP A 91 16.84 4.85 -33.28
C ASP A 91 16.05 6.12 -32.89
N ALA A 92 14.71 6.06 -32.96
CA ALA A 92 13.86 7.18 -32.60
C ALA A 92 13.96 7.49 -31.09
N VAL A 93 14.17 8.76 -30.75
CA VAL A 93 14.21 9.31 -29.39
C VAL A 93 13.04 10.28 -29.21
N ALA A 94 12.36 10.24 -28.08
CA ALA A 94 11.28 11.14 -27.75
C ALA A 94 11.36 11.63 -26.31
N THR A 95 10.65 12.72 -26.04
CA THR A 95 10.29 13.13 -24.68
C THR A 95 8.82 12.83 -24.47
N ALA A 96 8.50 12.15 -23.38
CA ALA A 96 7.15 11.80 -22.96
C ALA A 96 6.79 12.55 -21.69
N ASP A 97 5.65 13.23 -21.68
CA ASP A 97 5.11 13.94 -20.52
C ASP A 97 4.02 13.08 -19.86
N PHE A 98 4.18 12.82 -18.57
CA PHE A 98 3.13 12.23 -17.73
C PHE A 98 2.26 13.36 -17.21
N THR A 99 1.03 13.45 -17.69
CA THR A 99 0.13 14.59 -17.48
C THR A 99 -1.13 14.16 -16.73
N ALA A 100 -1.46 14.84 -15.65
CA ALA A 100 -2.71 14.65 -14.94
C ALA A 100 -3.91 15.03 -15.84
N ARG A 101 -4.92 14.16 -15.92
CA ARG A 101 -6.15 14.40 -16.68
C ARG A 101 -7.25 15.02 -15.81
N GLU A 102 -7.11 14.93 -14.50
CA GLU A 102 -8.00 15.50 -13.51
C GLU A 102 -7.22 16.01 -12.29
N ALA A 103 -7.86 16.80 -11.44
CA ALA A 103 -7.24 17.31 -10.22
C ALA A 103 -7.15 16.21 -9.15
N GLY A 104 -6.03 16.17 -8.40
CA GLY A 104 -5.83 15.19 -7.34
C GLY A 104 -4.56 15.43 -6.54
N VAL A 105 -4.05 14.37 -5.93
CA VAL A 105 -2.76 14.34 -5.22
C VAL A 105 -1.90 13.26 -5.86
N VAL A 106 -0.71 13.63 -6.30
CA VAL A 106 0.21 12.69 -6.94
C VAL A 106 0.96 11.86 -5.90
N ALA A 107 1.16 10.55 -6.20
CA ALA A 107 2.01 9.65 -5.44
C ALA A 107 2.57 8.55 -6.33
N GLY A 108 3.87 8.23 -6.17
CA GLY A 108 4.53 7.17 -6.89
C GLY A 108 5.32 7.62 -8.12
N LEU A 109 5.69 8.89 -8.23
CA LEU A 109 6.55 9.39 -9.31
C LEU A 109 7.88 8.64 -9.39
N ARG A 110 8.54 8.42 -8.25
CA ARG A 110 9.81 7.67 -8.19
C ARG A 110 9.65 6.18 -8.51
N VAL A 111 8.45 5.62 -8.24
CA VAL A 111 8.15 4.24 -8.61
C VAL A 111 7.92 4.12 -10.12
N ALA A 112 7.20 5.08 -10.73
CA ALA A 112 7.06 5.15 -12.19
C ALA A 112 8.42 5.36 -12.88
N GLU A 113 9.29 6.21 -12.34
CA GLU A 113 10.67 6.38 -12.79
C GLU A 113 11.48 5.07 -12.71
N ALA A 114 11.33 4.29 -11.63
CA ALA A 114 11.97 2.99 -11.50
C ALA A 114 11.52 2.01 -12.60
N VAL A 115 10.22 1.96 -12.93
CA VAL A 115 9.71 1.16 -14.05
C VAL A 115 10.36 1.58 -15.37
N LEU A 116 10.39 2.90 -15.63
CA LEU A 116 10.97 3.42 -16.86
C LEU A 116 12.47 3.17 -16.94
N SER A 117 13.22 3.35 -15.85
CA SER A 117 14.68 3.12 -15.82
C SER A 117 15.06 1.68 -16.12
N ILE A 118 14.23 0.71 -15.71
CA ILE A 118 14.45 -0.71 -16.03
C ILE A 118 14.24 -0.99 -17.53
N VAL A 119 13.23 -0.38 -18.15
CA VAL A 119 12.93 -0.59 -19.57
C VAL A 119 13.87 0.20 -20.46
N CYS A 120 14.19 1.44 -20.09
CA CYS A 120 14.97 2.36 -20.93
C CYS A 120 16.49 2.17 -20.83
N ALA A 121 16.99 1.37 -19.91
CA ALA A 121 18.38 0.94 -19.62
C ALA A 121 19.53 1.94 -19.98
N ASP A 122 19.59 2.40 -21.24
CA ASP A 122 20.60 3.33 -21.76
C ASP A 122 19.96 4.68 -22.14
N GLU A 123 20.63 5.81 -21.89
CA GLU A 123 20.20 7.16 -22.31
C GLU A 123 18.80 7.55 -21.80
N PHE A 124 18.55 7.36 -20.50
CA PHE A 124 17.33 7.71 -19.83
C PHE A 124 17.51 9.01 -19.02
N GLU A 125 16.73 10.05 -19.33
CA GLU A 125 16.71 11.30 -18.59
C GLU A 125 15.31 11.55 -18.06
N VAL A 126 15.21 11.99 -16.80
CA VAL A 126 13.95 12.30 -16.12
C VAL A 126 13.99 13.69 -15.51
N GLU A 127 12.93 14.47 -15.73
CA GLU A 127 12.66 15.73 -15.05
C GLU A 127 11.32 15.61 -14.31
N ARG A 128 11.35 15.70 -12.97
CA ARG A 128 10.15 15.75 -12.14
C ARG A 128 9.74 17.22 -11.96
N HIS A 129 8.48 17.54 -12.23
CA HIS A 129 7.93 18.89 -12.14
C HIS A 129 7.14 19.13 -10.87
N VAL A 130 6.81 18.05 -10.14
CA VAL A 130 6.10 18.05 -8.85
C VAL A 130 6.69 16.94 -7.96
N GLU A 131 6.40 17.00 -6.67
CA GLU A 131 6.79 15.97 -5.70
C GLU A 131 5.57 15.16 -5.24
N ASP A 132 5.81 13.92 -4.80
CA ASP A 132 4.76 13.09 -4.22
C ASP A 132 4.13 13.77 -3.00
N GLY A 133 2.80 13.77 -2.93
CA GLY A 133 2.01 14.47 -1.91
C GLY A 133 1.53 15.85 -2.33
N GLU A 134 2.00 16.40 -3.43
CA GLU A 134 1.50 17.67 -3.96
C GLU A 134 0.12 17.52 -4.61
N ARG A 135 -0.68 18.58 -4.50
CA ARG A 135 -1.94 18.72 -5.26
C ARG A 135 -1.62 19.12 -6.68
N VAL A 136 -2.31 18.50 -7.62
CA VAL A 136 -2.15 18.74 -9.05
C VAL A 136 -3.49 19.06 -9.70
N GLU A 137 -3.44 19.81 -10.80
CA GLU A 137 -4.60 20.19 -11.58
C GLU A 137 -4.64 19.44 -12.92
N ALA A 138 -5.81 19.37 -13.54
CA ALA A 138 -5.96 18.80 -14.86
C ALA A 138 -5.09 19.55 -15.89
N GLY A 139 -4.33 18.81 -16.70
CA GLY A 139 -3.39 19.33 -17.68
C GLY A 139 -1.99 19.65 -17.14
N GLN A 140 -1.74 19.45 -15.84
CA GLN A 140 -0.42 19.64 -15.27
C GLN A 140 0.51 18.48 -15.62
N VAL A 141 1.71 18.80 -16.13
CA VAL A 141 2.78 17.83 -16.35
C VAL A 141 3.42 17.51 -15.00
N LEU A 142 3.53 16.22 -14.70
CA LEU A 142 4.05 15.71 -13.43
C LEU A 142 5.53 15.31 -13.55
N LEU A 143 5.85 14.65 -14.65
CA LEU A 143 7.16 14.09 -14.95
C LEU A 143 7.36 14.10 -16.47
N SER A 144 8.55 14.45 -16.94
CA SER A 144 8.99 14.31 -18.33
C SER A 144 10.12 13.28 -18.39
N ALA A 145 10.03 12.33 -19.31
CA ALA A 145 11.05 11.30 -19.53
C ALA A 145 11.54 11.36 -20.98
N THR A 146 12.86 11.35 -21.17
CA THR A 146 13.49 11.32 -22.50
C THR A 146 14.29 10.04 -22.64
N ALA A 147 13.98 9.24 -23.65
CA ALA A 147 14.66 7.99 -23.96
C ALA A 147 14.32 7.54 -25.39
N ARG A 148 14.77 6.33 -25.76
CA ARG A 148 14.31 5.68 -27.00
C ARG A 148 12.78 5.58 -26.97
N THR A 149 12.14 6.00 -28.05
CA THR A 149 10.68 6.02 -28.15
C THR A 149 10.05 4.65 -27.93
N ARG A 150 10.72 3.58 -28.43
CA ARG A 150 10.27 2.19 -28.21
C ARG A 150 10.20 1.85 -26.73
N ASP A 151 11.22 2.21 -25.98
CA ASP A 151 11.32 1.87 -24.55
C ASP A 151 10.29 2.65 -23.73
N LEU A 152 10.08 3.95 -24.01
CA LEU A 152 9.05 4.77 -23.37
C LEU A 152 7.65 4.17 -23.57
N LEU A 153 7.30 3.76 -24.80
CA LEU A 153 6.01 3.19 -25.11
C LEU A 153 5.82 1.79 -24.51
N THR A 154 6.90 0.99 -24.45
CA THR A 154 6.88 -0.33 -23.79
C THR A 154 6.67 -0.22 -22.30
N GLY A 155 7.31 0.76 -21.64
CA GLY A 155 7.17 0.98 -20.18
C GLY A 155 5.91 1.76 -19.77
N GLU A 156 5.25 2.43 -20.72
CA GLU A 156 4.12 3.35 -20.47
C GLU A 156 3.06 2.75 -19.56
N ARG A 157 2.50 1.60 -19.94
CA ARG A 157 1.34 1.03 -19.25
C ARG A 157 1.68 0.58 -17.84
N SER A 158 2.82 -0.09 -17.66
CA SER A 158 3.32 -0.52 -16.35
C SER A 158 3.56 0.67 -15.42
N ALA A 159 4.21 1.73 -15.89
CA ALA A 159 4.45 2.95 -15.12
C ALA A 159 3.14 3.67 -14.75
N LEU A 160 2.22 3.85 -15.73
CA LEU A 160 0.93 4.51 -15.50
C LEU A 160 0.03 3.72 -14.56
N ASN A 161 -0.03 2.39 -14.66
CA ASN A 161 -0.86 1.57 -13.77
C ASN A 161 -0.51 1.80 -12.30
N ILE A 162 0.78 1.84 -11.97
CA ILE A 162 1.24 2.07 -10.61
C ILE A 162 1.01 3.53 -10.20
N LEU A 163 1.41 4.50 -11.04
CA LEU A 163 1.28 5.92 -10.74
C LEU A 163 -0.17 6.34 -10.54
N CYS A 164 -1.08 5.94 -11.44
CA CYS A 164 -2.51 6.22 -11.34
C CYS A 164 -3.12 5.61 -10.08
N ARG A 165 -2.75 4.36 -9.75
CA ARG A 165 -3.22 3.66 -8.54
C ARG A 165 -2.80 4.38 -7.27
N LEU A 166 -1.51 4.69 -7.12
CA LEU A 166 -0.97 5.33 -5.93
C LEU A 166 -1.50 6.76 -5.78
N SER A 167 -1.58 7.52 -6.88
CA SER A 167 -2.15 8.87 -6.88
C SER A 167 -3.64 8.87 -6.52
N GLY A 168 -4.39 7.86 -6.95
CA GLY A 168 -5.79 7.69 -6.56
C GLY A 168 -5.96 7.45 -5.05
N ILE A 169 -5.10 6.62 -4.45
CA ILE A 169 -5.06 6.39 -2.99
C ILE A 169 -4.70 7.68 -2.25
N ALA A 170 -3.68 8.41 -2.71
CA ALA A 170 -3.27 9.68 -2.11
C ALA A 170 -4.39 10.73 -2.20
N THR A 171 -5.08 10.81 -3.34
CA THR A 171 -6.22 11.72 -3.56
C THR A 171 -7.38 11.38 -2.62
N ALA A 172 -7.76 10.11 -2.53
CA ALA A 172 -8.81 9.67 -1.61
C ALA A 172 -8.43 9.95 -0.14
N THR A 173 -7.19 9.66 0.23
CA THR A 173 -6.70 9.93 1.60
C THR A 173 -6.71 11.41 1.93
N ARG A 174 -6.34 12.27 0.96
CA ARG A 174 -6.38 13.72 1.11
C ARG A 174 -7.80 14.23 1.39
N ALA A 175 -8.80 13.69 0.71
CA ALA A 175 -10.19 14.04 0.97
C ALA A 175 -10.61 13.73 2.42
N TRP A 176 -10.14 12.60 2.97
CA TRP A 176 -10.34 12.28 4.38
C TRP A 176 -9.56 13.24 5.31
N ALA A 177 -8.30 13.49 5.02
CA ALA A 177 -7.48 14.40 5.82
C ALA A 177 -8.09 15.81 5.87
N ASP A 178 -8.57 16.32 4.73
CA ASP A 178 -9.26 17.62 4.65
C ASP A 178 -10.57 17.63 5.46
N ALA A 179 -11.34 16.53 5.44
CA ALA A 179 -12.56 16.42 6.25
C ALA A 179 -12.28 16.46 7.76
N LEU A 180 -11.09 16.08 8.19
CA LEU A 180 -10.66 16.09 9.59
C LEU A 180 -9.93 17.38 9.99
N GLU A 181 -9.73 18.33 9.08
CA GLU A 181 -8.99 19.56 9.36
C GLU A 181 -9.59 20.34 10.55
N GLY A 182 -8.73 20.80 11.46
CA GLY A 182 -9.12 21.52 12.68
C GLY A 182 -9.57 20.61 13.83
N THR A 183 -9.45 19.27 13.70
CA THR A 183 -9.54 18.30 14.80
C THR A 183 -8.17 17.69 15.07
N GLU A 184 -8.03 16.94 16.17
CA GLU A 184 -6.80 16.19 16.50
C GLU A 184 -6.77 14.82 15.80
N ALA A 185 -7.90 14.35 15.29
CA ALA A 185 -8.03 13.03 14.67
C ALA A 185 -7.27 12.94 13.33
N LYS A 186 -6.71 11.76 13.05
CA LYS A 186 -6.04 11.45 11.79
C LYS A 186 -6.66 10.26 11.11
N VAL A 187 -6.78 10.32 9.78
CA VAL A 187 -7.18 9.16 8.99
C VAL A 187 -6.03 8.14 8.93
N ARG A 188 -6.38 6.87 9.09
CA ARG A 188 -5.43 5.75 9.16
C ARG A 188 -5.79 4.64 8.18
N ASP A 189 -4.80 4.03 7.55
CA ASP A 189 -5.01 2.87 6.69
C ASP A 189 -5.25 1.57 7.49
N THR A 190 -5.30 0.46 6.78
CA THR A 190 -5.44 -0.88 7.35
C THR A 190 -4.53 -1.87 6.63
N ARG A 191 -4.63 -3.18 6.97
CA ARG A 191 -4.00 -4.25 6.19
C ARG A 191 -4.85 -4.79 5.04
N LYS A 192 -5.97 -4.14 4.72
CA LYS A 192 -6.84 -4.47 3.56
C LYS A 192 -6.24 -3.86 2.30
N THR A 193 -5.09 -4.37 1.87
CA THR A 193 -4.29 -3.89 0.74
C THR A 193 -4.27 -4.90 -0.39
N THR A 194 -3.93 -4.45 -1.60
CA THR A 194 -3.65 -5.34 -2.74
C THR A 194 -2.44 -6.22 -2.41
N PRO A 195 -2.53 -7.55 -2.57
CA PRO A 195 -1.40 -8.43 -2.36
C PRO A 195 -0.17 -7.99 -3.17
N GLY A 196 1.00 -7.95 -2.50
CA GLY A 196 2.26 -7.49 -3.10
C GLY A 196 2.46 -5.97 -3.10
N LEU A 197 1.40 -5.15 -3.05
CA LEU A 197 1.49 -3.70 -3.17
C LEU A 197 1.38 -2.93 -1.85
N ARG A 198 1.34 -3.62 -0.70
CA ARG A 198 1.08 -2.98 0.60
C ARG A 198 2.02 -1.83 0.91
N ALA A 199 3.32 -1.98 0.69
CA ALA A 199 4.30 -0.94 0.97
C ALA A 199 4.01 0.33 0.15
N LEU A 200 3.72 0.17 -1.14
CA LEU A 200 3.42 1.26 -2.06
C LEU A 200 2.07 1.92 -1.73
N GLU A 201 1.01 1.12 -1.48
CA GLU A 201 -0.31 1.66 -1.14
C GLU A 201 -0.29 2.44 0.19
N LYS A 202 0.44 1.95 1.19
CA LYS A 202 0.61 2.65 2.47
C LYS A 202 1.50 3.89 2.34
N TYR A 203 2.48 3.88 1.45
CA TYR A 203 3.22 5.08 1.07
C TYR A 203 2.27 6.15 0.50
N ALA A 204 1.41 5.78 -0.44
CA ALA A 204 0.42 6.69 -1.02
C ALA A 204 -0.54 7.29 0.02
N VAL A 205 -0.90 6.51 1.06
CA VAL A 205 -1.68 7.05 2.21
C VAL A 205 -0.90 8.16 2.92
N ARG A 206 0.42 8.01 3.15
CA ARG A 206 1.24 9.09 3.73
C ARG A 206 1.29 10.34 2.83
N CYS A 207 1.44 10.14 1.52
CA CYS A 207 1.39 11.24 0.53
C CYS A 207 0.06 11.99 0.58
N GLY A 208 -1.06 11.30 0.82
CA GLY A 208 -2.38 11.88 1.01
C GLY A 208 -2.57 12.61 2.35
N GLY A 209 -1.61 12.51 3.29
CA GLY A 209 -1.70 13.12 4.63
C GLY A 209 -2.32 12.22 5.70
N GLY A 210 -2.55 10.95 5.40
CA GLY A 210 -2.93 9.93 6.36
C GLY A 210 -1.73 9.35 7.12
N VAL A 211 -2.01 8.45 8.07
CA VAL A 211 -1.01 7.72 8.83
C VAL A 211 -1.15 6.22 8.63
N ASN A 212 -0.06 5.48 8.78
CA ASN A 212 -0.10 4.04 8.60
C ASN A 212 -0.48 3.31 9.88
N HIS A 213 -1.33 2.31 9.74
CA HIS A 213 -1.49 1.21 10.69
C HIS A 213 -0.34 0.21 10.50
N ARG A 214 -0.25 -0.81 11.36
CA ARG A 214 0.78 -1.87 11.26
C ARG A 214 0.93 -2.42 9.84
N MET A 215 2.17 -2.71 9.47
CA MET A 215 2.53 -3.23 8.13
C MET A 215 2.27 -4.72 8.03
N SER A 216 2.56 -5.47 9.11
CA SER A 216 2.56 -6.94 9.12
C SER A 216 1.84 -7.49 10.35
N LEU A 217 1.93 -8.80 10.56
CA LEU A 217 1.45 -9.47 11.78
C LEU A 217 2.50 -9.47 12.88
N SER A 218 3.76 -9.14 12.55
CA SER A 218 4.90 -9.20 13.45
C SER A 218 5.33 -7.85 14.05
N ASP A 219 4.93 -6.73 13.44
CA ASP A 219 5.34 -5.39 13.90
C ASP A 219 4.44 -4.81 15.00
N ALA A 220 3.17 -5.23 15.05
CA ALA A 220 2.26 -4.92 16.15
C ALA A 220 1.16 -5.98 16.27
N ALA A 221 0.70 -6.25 17.47
CA ALA A 221 -0.45 -7.11 17.70
C ALA A 221 -1.76 -6.32 17.51
N LEU A 222 -2.78 -6.98 16.96
CA LEU A 222 -4.17 -6.52 16.98
C LEU A 222 -5.02 -7.68 17.43
N VAL A 223 -5.50 -7.60 18.68
CA VAL A 223 -6.43 -8.56 19.26
C VAL A 223 -7.81 -8.29 18.65
N LYS A 224 -8.39 -9.31 18.04
CA LYS A 224 -9.70 -9.27 17.36
C LYS A 224 -10.70 -10.21 17.99
N ASP A 225 -11.97 -10.09 17.59
CA ASP A 225 -13.10 -10.92 18.01
C ASP A 225 -12.78 -12.41 18.11
N ASN A 226 -12.19 -13.00 17.07
CA ASN A 226 -11.81 -14.41 17.05
C ASN A 226 -10.68 -14.75 18.06
N HIS A 227 -9.78 -13.80 18.33
CA HIS A 227 -8.75 -13.98 19.38
C HIS A 227 -9.41 -13.95 20.77
N VAL A 228 -10.36 -13.05 20.98
CA VAL A 228 -11.13 -12.92 22.23
C VAL A 228 -11.90 -14.22 22.54
N VAL A 229 -12.57 -14.78 21.51
CA VAL A 229 -13.28 -16.08 21.65
C VAL A 229 -12.28 -17.20 21.98
N ALA A 230 -11.13 -17.25 21.31
CA ALA A 230 -10.15 -18.31 21.52
C ALA A 230 -9.47 -18.22 22.90
N ALA A 231 -9.22 -17.01 23.40
CA ALA A 231 -8.59 -16.77 24.70
C ALA A 231 -9.55 -16.82 25.90
N GLY A 232 -10.86 -16.80 25.65
CA GLY A 232 -11.89 -16.81 26.69
C GLY A 232 -12.25 -15.45 27.26
N GLY A 233 -11.74 -14.35 26.71
CA GLY A 233 -12.04 -12.98 27.12
C GLY A 233 -11.10 -11.96 26.49
N VAL A 234 -11.52 -10.71 26.43
CA VAL A 234 -10.73 -9.64 25.80
C VAL A 234 -9.49 -9.27 26.65
N ALA A 235 -9.65 -9.21 27.96
CA ALA A 235 -8.54 -8.96 28.89
C ALA A 235 -7.55 -10.13 28.95
N GLU A 236 -8.04 -11.37 28.84
CA GLU A 236 -7.22 -12.58 28.76
C GLU A 236 -6.38 -12.59 27.48
N ALA A 237 -6.99 -12.27 26.33
CA ALA A 237 -6.30 -12.17 25.07
C ALA A 237 -5.17 -11.11 25.10
N PHE A 238 -5.48 -9.90 25.61
CA PHE A 238 -4.49 -8.83 25.77
C PHE A 238 -3.32 -9.26 26.66
N LYS A 239 -3.60 -9.83 27.85
CA LYS A 239 -2.56 -10.27 28.81
C LYS A 239 -1.69 -11.37 28.21
N ALA A 240 -2.26 -12.31 27.48
CA ALA A 240 -1.50 -13.39 26.84
C ALA A 240 -0.49 -12.84 25.81
N VAL A 241 -0.89 -11.85 25.00
CA VAL A 241 0.03 -11.19 24.06
C VAL A 241 1.11 -10.41 24.81
N ARG A 242 0.73 -9.62 25.82
CA ARG A 242 1.67 -8.80 26.61
C ARG A 242 2.70 -9.64 27.35
N GLU A 243 2.31 -10.82 27.84
CA GLU A 243 3.21 -11.75 28.53
C GLU A 243 4.20 -12.40 27.58
N MET A 244 3.76 -12.79 26.38
CA MET A 244 4.59 -13.48 25.41
C MET A 244 5.47 -12.51 24.59
N PHE A 245 4.98 -11.31 24.30
CA PHE A 245 5.64 -10.29 23.46
C PHE A 245 5.62 -8.92 24.14
N PRO A 246 6.38 -8.72 25.24
CA PRO A 246 6.27 -7.52 26.08
C PRO A 246 6.62 -6.21 25.36
N GLU A 247 7.48 -6.26 24.33
CA GLU A 247 7.95 -5.08 23.58
C GLU A 247 7.07 -4.74 22.37
N VAL A 248 6.14 -5.64 21.99
CA VAL A 248 5.29 -5.43 20.80
C VAL A 248 4.11 -4.51 21.16
N PRO A 249 3.84 -3.45 20.38
CA PRO A 249 2.64 -2.65 20.55
C PRO A 249 1.38 -3.51 20.40
N ILE A 250 0.39 -3.31 21.27
CA ILE A 250 -0.83 -4.13 21.27
C ILE A 250 -2.04 -3.21 21.14
N GLU A 251 -2.75 -3.36 20.05
CA GLU A 251 -4.06 -2.78 19.85
C GLU A 251 -5.14 -3.82 20.14
N VAL A 252 -6.21 -3.41 20.80
CA VAL A 252 -7.32 -4.30 21.16
C VAL A 252 -8.62 -3.78 20.54
N GLU A 253 -9.22 -4.60 19.67
CA GLU A 253 -10.53 -4.35 19.08
C GLU A 253 -11.64 -4.71 20.08
N VAL A 254 -12.53 -3.77 20.31
CA VAL A 254 -13.68 -3.90 21.22
C VAL A 254 -14.95 -3.43 20.52
N ASP A 255 -16.07 -4.07 20.84
CA ASP A 255 -17.40 -3.78 20.28
C ASP A 255 -18.43 -3.28 21.32
N THR A 256 -18.04 -3.19 22.60
CA THR A 256 -18.90 -2.73 23.69
C THR A 256 -18.16 -1.85 24.68
N MET A 257 -18.87 -0.93 25.33
CA MET A 257 -18.36 -0.11 26.43
C MET A 257 -17.92 -0.95 27.64
N HIS A 258 -18.42 -2.16 27.79
CA HIS A 258 -17.96 -3.09 28.84
C HIS A 258 -16.53 -3.53 28.55
N GLN A 259 -16.25 -3.98 27.33
CA GLN A 259 -14.91 -4.39 26.90
C GLN A 259 -13.91 -3.22 26.95
N VAL A 260 -14.34 -1.97 26.64
CA VAL A 260 -13.48 -0.78 26.81
C VAL A 260 -12.96 -0.69 28.25
N ARG A 261 -13.84 -0.90 29.25
CA ARG A 261 -13.45 -0.90 30.68
C ARG A 261 -12.50 -2.04 31.01
N GLU A 262 -12.84 -3.25 30.54
CA GLU A 262 -12.02 -4.46 30.81
C GLU A 262 -10.58 -4.33 30.30
N VAL A 263 -10.42 -3.88 29.05
CA VAL A 263 -9.06 -3.75 28.45
C VAL A 263 -8.30 -2.58 29.05
N LEU A 264 -8.98 -1.50 29.40
CA LEU A 264 -8.37 -0.35 30.06
C LEU A 264 -7.88 -0.69 31.47
N ASP A 265 -8.67 -1.49 32.22
CA ASP A 265 -8.31 -2.00 33.54
C ASP A 265 -7.16 -3.05 33.44
N ALA A 266 -7.06 -3.76 32.31
CA ALA A 266 -5.96 -4.67 32.01
C ALA A 266 -4.67 -3.94 31.60
N GLY A 267 -4.73 -2.61 31.34
CA GLY A 267 -3.60 -1.77 30.98
C GLY A 267 -3.36 -1.62 29.48
N ALA A 268 -4.40 -1.79 28.66
CA ALA A 268 -4.30 -1.48 27.23
C ALA A 268 -4.15 0.04 27.01
N ASP A 269 -3.21 0.41 26.13
CA ASP A 269 -2.85 1.79 25.79
C ASP A 269 -3.23 2.17 24.33
N LEU A 270 -3.79 1.23 23.57
CA LEU A 270 -4.34 1.44 22.24
C LEU A 270 -5.59 0.56 22.04
N ILE A 271 -6.74 1.18 21.81
CA ILE A 271 -8.04 0.52 21.76
C ILE A 271 -8.76 0.92 20.46
N LEU A 272 -9.16 -0.08 19.68
CA LEU A 272 -9.96 0.11 18.48
C LEU A 272 -11.45 -0.12 18.82
N LEU A 273 -12.26 0.91 18.58
CA LEU A 273 -13.70 0.91 18.76
C LEU A 273 -14.37 0.45 17.46
N ASP A 274 -14.81 -0.82 17.40
CA ASP A 274 -15.41 -1.37 16.19
C ASP A 274 -16.91 -1.13 16.13
N ASN A 275 -17.35 -0.45 15.07
CA ASN A 275 -18.76 -0.13 14.78
C ASN A 275 -19.49 0.73 15.85
N PHE A 276 -18.78 1.44 16.72
CA PHE A 276 -19.35 2.41 17.63
C PHE A 276 -19.99 3.57 16.84
N THR A 277 -21.10 4.09 17.32
CA THR A 277 -21.69 5.35 16.85
C THR A 277 -20.87 6.54 17.35
N PRO A 278 -21.01 7.75 16.76
CA PRO A 278 -20.34 8.95 17.30
C PRO A 278 -20.64 9.20 18.79
N MET A 279 -21.86 8.97 19.23
CA MET A 279 -22.24 9.13 20.63
C MET A 279 -21.55 8.11 21.54
N GLU A 280 -21.48 6.84 21.16
CA GLU A 280 -20.76 5.81 21.91
C GLU A 280 -19.26 6.06 21.90
N THR A 281 -18.71 6.60 20.78
CA THR A 281 -17.30 7.00 20.69
C THR A 281 -17.00 8.15 21.66
N GLU A 282 -17.86 9.18 21.75
CA GLU A 282 -17.73 10.27 22.72
C GLU A 282 -17.77 9.75 24.16
N GLU A 283 -18.69 8.80 24.47
CA GLU A 283 -18.73 8.14 25.77
C GLU A 283 -17.44 7.37 26.08
N ALA A 284 -16.87 6.68 25.08
CA ALA A 284 -15.60 5.96 25.22
C ALA A 284 -14.43 6.92 25.45
N VAL A 285 -14.34 8.03 24.69
CA VAL A 285 -13.35 9.10 24.89
C VAL A 285 -13.43 9.66 26.31
N ALA A 286 -14.63 9.99 26.79
CA ALA A 286 -14.82 10.50 28.15
C ALA A 286 -14.43 9.46 29.21
N LEU A 287 -14.75 8.18 29.01
CA LEU A 287 -14.37 7.09 29.91
C LEU A 287 -12.86 6.87 29.96
N VAL A 288 -12.20 6.86 28.81
CA VAL A 288 -10.74 6.62 28.67
C VAL A 288 -9.96 7.81 29.23
N ALA A 289 -10.43 9.03 29.02
CA ALA A 289 -9.88 10.27 29.60
C ALA A 289 -8.36 10.39 29.37
N GLY A 290 -7.87 10.08 28.16
CA GLY A 290 -6.47 10.16 27.76
C GLY A 290 -5.55 9.05 28.31
N ARG A 291 -6.10 7.98 28.91
CA ARG A 291 -5.31 6.84 29.41
C ARG A 291 -4.88 5.87 28.31
N ALA A 292 -5.55 5.91 27.17
CA ALA A 292 -5.24 5.12 25.97
C ALA A 292 -5.52 5.95 24.73
N VAL A 293 -4.87 5.62 23.63
CA VAL A 293 -5.14 6.09 22.29
C VAL A 293 -6.37 5.35 21.75
N LEU A 294 -7.28 6.07 21.08
CA LEU A 294 -8.52 5.51 20.56
C LEU A 294 -8.57 5.57 19.04
N GLU A 295 -8.91 4.45 18.42
CA GLU A 295 -9.17 4.34 16.99
C GLU A 295 -10.63 3.97 16.74
N SER A 296 -11.35 4.72 15.90
CA SER A 296 -12.67 4.33 15.42
C SER A 296 -12.55 3.54 14.12
N SER A 297 -13.30 2.44 14.02
CA SER A 297 -13.35 1.57 12.85
C SER A 297 -14.79 1.15 12.53
N GLY A 298 -15.04 0.79 11.27
CA GLY A 298 -16.34 0.32 10.80
C GLY A 298 -17.32 1.45 10.46
N ARG A 299 -18.05 1.28 9.33
CA ARG A 299 -19.09 2.18 8.82
C ARG A 299 -18.70 3.64 8.62
N LEU A 300 -17.39 3.94 8.56
CA LEU A 300 -16.89 5.28 8.32
C LEU A 300 -17.08 5.68 6.85
N THR A 301 -17.60 6.88 6.63
CA THR A 301 -17.74 7.52 5.31
C THR A 301 -17.27 8.96 5.40
N LEU A 302 -16.97 9.60 4.27
CA LEU A 302 -16.58 11.03 4.26
C LEU A 302 -17.66 11.93 4.87
N GLU A 303 -18.93 11.56 4.69
CA GLU A 303 -20.07 12.33 5.22
C GLU A 303 -20.14 12.29 6.74
N ASN A 304 -19.72 11.20 7.39
CA ASN A 304 -19.76 11.07 8.85
C ASN A 304 -18.38 11.26 9.52
N ALA A 305 -17.30 11.36 8.75
CA ALA A 305 -15.94 11.49 9.25
C ALA A 305 -15.77 12.59 10.29
N ARG A 306 -16.32 13.77 10.00
CA ARG A 306 -16.25 14.93 10.89
C ARG A 306 -16.91 14.67 12.24
N ALA A 307 -18.08 14.00 12.26
CA ALA A 307 -18.81 13.70 13.49
C ALA A 307 -18.00 12.75 14.40
N TYR A 308 -17.26 11.78 13.83
CA TYR A 308 -16.36 10.94 14.61
C TYR A 308 -15.14 11.71 15.11
N ALA A 309 -14.51 12.52 14.26
CA ALA A 309 -13.35 13.29 14.64
C ALA A 309 -13.61 14.28 15.78
N GLU A 310 -14.80 14.89 15.82
CA GLU A 310 -15.20 15.83 16.88
C GLU A 310 -15.49 15.17 18.23
N THR A 311 -15.59 13.83 18.30
CA THR A 311 -15.70 13.10 19.57
C THR A 311 -14.42 13.15 20.40
N GLY A 312 -13.27 13.48 19.77
CA GLY A 312 -11.95 13.46 20.39
C GLY A 312 -11.22 12.12 20.25
N VAL A 313 -11.67 11.23 19.35
CA VAL A 313 -10.91 10.02 18.97
C VAL A 313 -9.64 10.39 18.23
N ASP A 314 -8.57 9.60 18.41
CA ASP A 314 -7.25 9.91 17.81
C ASP A 314 -7.15 9.48 16.35
N TYR A 315 -7.73 8.33 15.98
CA TYR A 315 -7.66 7.78 14.64
C TYR A 315 -9.00 7.33 14.09
N LEU A 316 -9.15 7.48 12.77
CA LEU A 316 -10.22 6.90 11.97
C LEU A 316 -9.62 5.86 11.01
N ALA A 317 -9.85 4.58 11.24
CA ALA A 317 -9.34 3.49 10.40
C ALA A 317 -10.25 3.26 9.18
N VAL A 318 -9.71 3.53 7.99
CA VAL A 318 -10.46 3.47 6.73
C VAL A 318 -9.83 2.48 5.76
N GLY A 319 -10.35 1.26 5.70
CA GLY A 319 -9.88 0.24 4.78
C GLY A 319 -10.08 0.61 3.31
N GLY A 320 -11.14 1.37 3.01
CA GLY A 320 -11.49 1.82 1.66
C GLY A 320 -10.39 2.61 0.96
N LEU A 321 -9.49 3.26 1.69
CA LEU A 321 -8.36 4.00 1.12
C LEU A 321 -7.52 3.13 0.18
N THR A 322 -7.23 1.91 0.58
CA THR A 322 -6.32 1.02 -0.14
C THR A 322 -7.02 -0.02 -1.01
N HIS A 323 -8.25 -0.46 -0.67
CA HIS A 323 -8.92 -1.49 -1.47
C HIS A 323 -10.01 -0.97 -2.42
N SER A 324 -10.48 0.29 -2.28
CA SER A 324 -11.64 0.79 -3.04
C SER A 324 -11.47 2.20 -3.60
N SER A 325 -10.30 2.83 -3.43
CA SER A 325 -10.05 4.14 -4.04
C SER A 325 -10.04 4.03 -5.57
N PRO A 326 -10.71 4.96 -6.28
CA PRO A 326 -10.54 5.08 -7.73
C PRO A 326 -9.08 5.45 -8.03
N ILE A 327 -8.64 5.20 -9.25
CA ILE A 327 -7.36 5.72 -9.74
C ILE A 327 -7.47 7.23 -9.98
N LEU A 328 -6.34 7.94 -9.98
CA LEU A 328 -6.25 9.27 -10.58
C LEU A 328 -5.90 9.10 -12.06
N ASP A 329 -6.65 9.76 -12.96
CA ASP A 329 -6.39 9.65 -14.39
C ASP A 329 -5.15 10.46 -14.77
N ILE A 330 -4.09 9.75 -15.20
CA ILE A 330 -2.82 10.29 -15.68
C ILE A 330 -2.52 9.60 -17.01
N GLY A 331 -2.10 10.37 -18.01
CA GLY A 331 -1.73 9.83 -19.32
C GLY A 331 -0.32 10.23 -19.72
N LEU A 332 0.25 9.50 -20.68
CA LEU A 332 1.53 9.80 -21.31
C LEU A 332 1.31 10.43 -22.68
N ASP A 333 1.96 11.58 -22.92
CA ASP A 333 1.92 12.32 -24.18
C ASP A 333 3.34 12.43 -24.75
N LEU A 334 3.56 11.88 -25.96
CA LEU A 334 4.83 12.13 -26.67
C LEU A 334 4.87 13.55 -27.20
N ARG A 335 5.90 14.32 -26.79
CA ARG A 335 6.07 15.73 -27.17
C ARG A 335 6.91 15.91 -28.43
N GLU A 336 8.03 15.20 -28.52
CA GLU A 336 8.96 15.24 -29.64
C GLU A 336 9.42 13.83 -30.02
N VAL A 337 9.46 13.56 -31.31
CA VAL A 337 10.10 12.35 -31.87
C VAL A 337 11.21 12.82 -32.80
N ARG A 338 12.44 12.44 -32.49
CA ARG A 338 13.62 12.70 -33.32
C ARG A 338 14.11 11.38 -33.88
N ALA A 339 14.27 11.32 -35.19
CA ALA A 339 14.83 10.17 -35.91
C ALA A 339 16.30 10.39 -36.24
#